data_7b5d9fddc8f37632916cfb30213e10b5
#
_entry.id   7b5d9fddc8f37632916cfb30213e10b5
#
_cell.length_a   1.000
_cell.length_b   1.000
_cell.length_c   1.000
_cell.angle_alpha   90.00
_cell.angle_beta   90.00
_cell.angle_gamma   90.00
#
_symmetry.space_group_name_H-M   'P 1'
#
loop_
_entity.id
_entity.type
_entity.pdbx_description
1 polymer ?
#
loop_
_entity_poly.entity_id
_entity_poly.type
_entity_poly.pdbx_seq_one_letter_code
_entity_poly.pdbx_strand_id
1 'polypeptide(L)'
;MILNTGARTDTVQYYTEWLLRRFAEGYVLSRNPLFPNKITRYELTPDKVDCVIFCSKNYAPILPRLHKITDRFHTYFYYTITAYGRDVEPGVPSIEDSIQTLRKLSEIVGRQRIAWRYDPILLTEKYTVSYHLETFARMAKALAPYIDRCIFSFVEMYKKVEVNMPEIILLSKTDKKALAQGLGLIGDKYGIYIQTCGTNGDYTRYGIHPSGCTMLDILGRANDIVFKTRKHKGMRQGCHCIENRDIGAYDTCPNGCKYCYANKNLCKAMENFKNHDPASPLLLGYVRPGDTIVQGVQKSFR
;
A
#
# COMPACT_ATOMS: atom_id res chain seq x y z
N MET A 1 1.49 4.12 -18.00
CA MET A 1 2.20 3.43 -16.89
C MET A 1 1.30 3.25 -15.68
N ILE A 2 1.57 2.27 -14.82
CA ILE A 2 0.94 2.19 -13.50
C ILE A 2 1.72 3.07 -12.52
N LEU A 3 1.03 4.02 -11.89
CA LEU A 3 1.59 4.93 -10.88
C LEU A 3 1.25 4.42 -9.49
N ASN A 4 2.23 4.34 -8.59
CA ASN A 4 2.02 4.03 -7.17
C ASN A 4 2.33 5.26 -6.33
N THR A 5 1.49 5.58 -5.38
CA THR A 5 1.66 6.76 -4.52
C THR A 5 2.09 6.41 -3.10
N GLY A 6 2.14 5.15 -2.71
CA GLY A 6 2.27 4.78 -1.31
C GLY A 6 3.16 3.56 -1.00
N ALA A 7 4.16 3.23 -1.84
CA ALA A 7 5.06 2.12 -1.53
C ALA A 7 6.20 2.52 -0.56
N ARG A 8 6.69 3.76 -0.63
CA ARG A 8 7.80 4.25 0.21
C ARG A 8 7.39 5.20 1.32
N THR A 9 6.16 5.69 1.29
CA THR A 9 5.57 6.56 2.32
C THR A 9 4.05 6.54 2.22
N ASP A 10 3.36 7.01 3.23
CA ASP A 10 1.91 7.21 3.17
C ASP A 10 1.59 8.63 2.67
N THR A 11 1.55 8.80 1.34
CA THR A 11 1.28 10.10 0.72
C THR A 11 -0.14 10.57 0.96
N VAL A 12 -1.08 9.65 1.11
CA VAL A 12 -2.49 9.95 1.31
C VAL A 12 -2.74 10.51 2.71
N GLN A 13 -2.13 9.91 3.73
CA GLN A 13 -2.33 10.36 5.11
C GLN A 13 -1.60 11.68 5.40
N TYR A 14 -0.37 11.83 4.93
CA TYR A 14 0.51 12.92 5.38
C TYR A 14 0.80 13.99 4.34
N TYR A 15 0.62 13.68 3.06
CA TYR A 15 1.05 14.53 1.94
C TYR A 15 -0.08 14.80 0.95
N THR A 16 -1.33 14.81 1.42
CA THR A 16 -2.53 15.00 0.58
C THR A 16 -2.45 16.31 -0.23
N GLU A 17 -2.00 17.43 0.38
CA GLU A 17 -1.88 18.72 -0.32
C GLU A 17 -0.88 18.65 -1.46
N TRP A 18 0.29 18.08 -1.20
CA TRP A 18 1.31 17.85 -2.21
C TRP A 18 0.79 16.95 -3.32
N LEU A 19 0.18 15.83 -2.97
CA LEU A 19 -0.34 14.87 -3.93
C LEU A 19 -1.36 15.50 -4.87
N LEU A 20 -2.34 16.23 -4.33
CA LEU A 20 -3.34 16.92 -5.13
C LEU A 20 -2.72 17.99 -6.03
N ARG A 21 -1.73 18.74 -5.54
CA ARG A 21 -0.99 19.72 -6.33
C ARG A 21 -0.21 19.05 -7.46
N ARG A 22 0.45 17.92 -7.23
CA ARG A 22 1.18 17.17 -8.29
C ARG A 22 0.24 16.76 -9.42
N PHE A 23 -0.94 16.25 -9.09
CA PHE A 23 -1.95 15.90 -10.09
C PHE A 23 -2.55 17.13 -10.81
N ALA A 24 -2.69 18.25 -10.14
CA ALA A 24 -3.17 19.51 -10.74
C ALA A 24 -2.13 20.11 -11.69
N GLU A 25 -0.84 20.09 -11.32
CA GLU A 25 0.25 20.61 -12.15
C GLU A 25 0.66 19.63 -13.28
N GLY A 26 0.18 18.38 -13.23
CA GLY A 26 0.38 17.40 -14.30
C GLY A 26 1.77 16.77 -14.34
N TYR A 27 2.59 16.91 -13.30
CA TYR A 27 3.88 16.23 -13.19
C TYR A 27 4.37 16.09 -11.75
N VAL A 28 5.32 15.15 -11.58
CA VAL A 28 6.01 14.93 -10.31
C VAL A 28 7.48 14.62 -10.58
N LEU A 29 8.34 15.03 -9.67
CA LEU A 29 9.75 14.65 -9.63
C LEU A 29 9.97 13.57 -8.56
N SER A 30 10.71 12.53 -8.89
CA SER A 30 11.06 11.45 -7.95
C SER A 30 12.58 11.30 -7.93
N ARG A 31 13.18 11.55 -6.77
CA ARG A 31 14.62 11.39 -6.55
C ARG A 31 14.96 9.91 -6.40
N ASN A 32 15.99 9.47 -7.13
CA ASN A 32 16.43 8.07 -7.05
C ASN A 32 17.08 7.82 -5.67
N PRO A 33 16.61 6.82 -4.89
CA PRO A 33 17.14 6.57 -3.55
C PRO A 33 18.59 6.02 -3.55
N LEU A 34 19.03 5.39 -4.64
CA LEU A 34 20.38 4.85 -4.77
C LEU A 34 21.37 5.86 -5.40
N PHE A 35 20.85 6.77 -6.21
CA PHE A 35 21.63 7.82 -6.89
C PHE A 35 20.98 9.18 -6.61
N PRO A 36 21.25 9.81 -5.45
CA PRO A 36 20.52 10.99 -4.99
C PRO A 36 20.60 12.22 -5.89
N ASN A 37 21.59 12.31 -6.79
CA ASN A 37 21.72 13.36 -7.79
C ASN A 37 20.89 13.09 -9.06
N LYS A 38 20.25 11.90 -9.18
CA LYS A 38 19.39 11.57 -10.31
C LYS A 38 17.92 11.75 -9.92
N ILE A 39 17.22 12.55 -10.71
CA ILE A 39 15.79 12.84 -10.54
C ILE A 39 15.07 12.38 -11.80
N THR A 40 13.97 11.67 -11.63
CA THR A 40 13.10 11.28 -12.73
C THR A 40 11.85 12.14 -12.72
N ARG A 41 11.51 12.75 -13.85
CA ARG A 41 10.26 13.46 -14.09
C ARG A 41 9.23 12.49 -14.66
N TYR A 42 8.07 12.40 -14.04
CA TYR A 42 6.90 11.69 -14.55
C TYR A 42 5.78 12.68 -14.85
N GLU A 43 5.16 12.53 -16.00
CA GLU A 43 3.95 13.27 -16.37
C GLU A 43 2.73 12.58 -15.73
N LEU A 44 1.86 13.38 -15.10
CA LEU A 44 0.64 12.94 -14.45
C LEU A 44 -0.59 13.38 -15.27
N THR A 45 -0.67 12.85 -16.48
CA THR A 45 -1.79 13.07 -17.41
C THR A 45 -2.50 11.75 -17.72
N PRO A 46 -3.80 11.74 -18.04
CA PRO A 46 -4.56 10.52 -18.29
C PRO A 46 -4.06 9.66 -19.46
N ASP A 47 -3.35 10.24 -20.41
CA ASP A 47 -2.71 9.53 -21.53
C ASP A 47 -1.37 8.86 -21.13
N LYS A 48 -0.70 9.35 -20.08
CA LYS A 48 0.57 8.80 -19.58
C LYS A 48 0.39 7.84 -18.39
N VAL A 49 -0.68 8.00 -17.63
CA VAL A 49 -0.98 7.19 -16.45
C VAL A 49 -2.18 6.29 -16.73
N ASP A 50 -1.95 5.00 -16.86
CA ASP A 50 -3.00 4.01 -17.12
C ASP A 50 -3.88 3.75 -15.90
N CYS A 51 -3.27 3.75 -14.70
CA CYS A 51 -3.97 3.62 -13.42
C CYS A 51 -3.11 4.19 -12.29
N VAL A 52 -3.74 4.87 -11.35
CA VAL A 52 -3.13 5.34 -10.10
C VAL A 52 -3.47 4.38 -8.97
N ILE A 53 -2.45 3.87 -8.31
CA ILE A 53 -2.56 3.01 -7.14
C ILE A 53 -2.27 3.82 -5.89
N PHE A 54 -3.23 3.84 -4.99
CA PHE A 54 -3.08 4.39 -3.65
C PHE A 54 -2.82 3.27 -2.64
N CYS A 55 -1.85 3.48 -1.75
CA CYS A 55 -1.61 2.62 -0.59
C CYS A 55 -1.55 3.49 0.65
N SER A 56 -2.46 3.27 1.60
CA SER A 56 -2.52 4.07 2.81
C SER A 56 -3.07 3.29 4.00
N LYS A 57 -2.73 3.75 5.20
CA LYS A 57 -3.35 3.34 6.46
C LYS A 57 -4.45 4.31 6.92
N ASN A 58 -4.63 5.45 6.21
CA ASN A 58 -5.68 6.41 6.52
C ASN A 58 -6.04 7.26 5.30
N TYR A 59 -7.24 7.08 4.79
CA TYR A 59 -7.75 7.86 3.65
C TYR A 59 -8.53 9.12 4.06
N ALA A 60 -8.82 9.33 5.35
CA ALA A 60 -9.63 10.47 5.81
C ALA A 60 -9.17 11.84 5.27
N PRO A 61 -7.85 12.17 5.20
CA PRO A 61 -7.40 13.48 4.72
C PRO A 61 -7.75 13.77 3.26
N ILE A 62 -7.79 12.74 2.38
CA ILE A 62 -8.02 12.94 0.95
C ILE A 62 -9.50 12.85 0.55
N LEU A 63 -10.35 12.16 1.33
CA LEU A 63 -11.74 11.88 0.96
C LEU A 63 -12.50 13.12 0.46
N PRO A 64 -12.45 14.30 1.11
CA PRO A 64 -13.22 15.47 0.68
C PRO A 64 -12.84 15.97 -0.73
N ARG A 65 -11.64 15.62 -1.19
CA ARG A 65 -11.07 16.13 -2.46
C ARG A 65 -10.60 15.03 -3.40
N LEU A 66 -10.94 13.77 -3.11
CA LEU A 66 -10.52 12.61 -3.89
C LEU A 66 -11.01 12.68 -5.34
N HIS A 67 -12.20 13.27 -5.57
CA HIS A 67 -12.78 13.51 -6.90
C HIS A 67 -11.82 14.26 -7.84
N LYS A 68 -10.96 15.16 -7.33
CA LYS A 68 -9.95 15.86 -8.15
C LYS A 68 -9.00 14.92 -8.90
N ILE A 69 -8.88 13.67 -8.43
CA ILE A 69 -8.07 12.64 -9.09
C ILE A 69 -8.98 11.59 -9.75
N THR A 70 -9.99 11.09 -9.04
CA THR A 70 -10.83 9.98 -9.53
C THR A 70 -11.68 10.33 -10.76
N ASP A 71 -12.02 11.61 -10.94
CA ASP A 71 -12.78 12.07 -12.12
C ASP A 71 -11.94 12.12 -13.40
N ARG A 72 -10.61 12.01 -13.26
CA ARG A 72 -9.67 12.14 -14.39
C ARG A 72 -8.86 10.87 -14.64
N PHE A 73 -8.67 10.04 -13.62
CA PHE A 73 -7.78 8.87 -13.69
C PHE A 73 -8.49 7.61 -13.24
N HIS A 74 -8.16 6.50 -13.88
CA HIS A 74 -8.46 5.18 -13.33
C HIS A 74 -7.67 4.97 -12.04
N THR A 75 -8.31 4.43 -11.02
CA THR A 75 -7.73 4.36 -9.66
C THR A 75 -7.95 3.00 -9.03
N TYR A 76 -7.05 2.63 -8.11
CA TYR A 76 -7.19 1.47 -7.26
C TYR A 76 -6.63 1.75 -5.86
N PHE A 77 -7.30 1.26 -4.82
CA PHE A 77 -7.03 1.64 -3.44
C PHE A 77 -6.67 0.43 -2.60
N TYR A 78 -5.47 0.42 -2.03
CA TYR A 78 -5.07 -0.53 -1.01
C TYR A 78 -5.22 0.15 0.35
N TYR A 79 -6.20 -0.27 1.13
CA TYR A 79 -6.38 0.21 2.49
C TYR A 79 -5.79 -0.81 3.46
N THR A 80 -4.70 -0.45 4.12
CA THR A 80 -4.06 -1.32 5.11
C THR A 80 -4.70 -1.10 6.47
N ILE A 81 -5.42 -2.10 6.96
CA ILE A 81 -6.00 -2.16 8.30
C ILE A 81 -5.55 -3.47 8.92
N THR A 82 -4.77 -3.40 9.98
CA THR A 82 -4.14 -4.54 10.69
C THR A 82 -4.78 -4.74 12.05
N ALA A 83 -4.35 -5.79 12.77
CA ALA A 83 -4.87 -6.10 14.11
C ALA A 83 -4.13 -5.34 15.24
N TYR A 84 -3.18 -4.48 14.90
CA TYR A 84 -2.27 -3.92 15.91
C TYR A 84 -2.81 -2.64 16.52
N GLY A 85 -2.42 -2.42 17.78
CA GLY A 85 -2.65 -1.17 18.49
C GLY A 85 -1.46 -0.20 18.35
N ARG A 86 -1.52 0.91 19.11
CA ARG A 86 -0.50 1.95 19.10
C ARG A 86 0.87 1.48 19.62
N ASP A 87 0.93 0.35 20.30
CA ASP A 87 2.16 -0.31 20.71
C ASP A 87 3.01 -0.79 19.54
N VAL A 88 2.40 -1.09 18.40
CA VAL A 88 3.05 -1.50 17.14
C VAL A 88 2.92 -0.43 16.06
N GLU A 89 1.79 0.26 15.98
CA GLU A 89 1.43 1.25 14.97
C GLU A 89 1.03 2.60 15.59
N PRO A 90 1.97 3.38 16.15
CA PRO A 90 1.67 4.57 16.97
C PRO A 90 0.83 5.65 16.27
N GLY A 91 1.08 5.91 14.98
CA GLY A 91 0.45 6.98 14.20
C GLY A 91 -0.75 6.53 13.36
N VAL A 92 -1.18 5.27 13.48
CA VAL A 92 -2.29 4.71 12.71
C VAL A 92 -3.61 4.92 13.47
N PRO A 93 -4.72 5.28 12.77
CA PRO A 93 -6.05 5.35 13.39
C PRO A 93 -6.49 4.03 14.00
N SER A 94 -7.50 4.08 14.87
CA SER A 94 -8.13 2.86 15.42
C SER A 94 -8.71 1.99 14.31
N ILE A 95 -8.93 0.70 14.59
CA ILE A 95 -9.59 -0.22 13.65
C ILE A 95 -10.99 0.31 13.31
N GLU A 96 -11.71 0.80 14.29
CA GLU A 96 -13.06 1.33 14.16
C GLU A 96 -13.11 2.56 13.25
N ASP A 97 -12.21 3.53 13.45
CA ASP A 97 -12.08 4.73 12.60
C ASP A 97 -11.67 4.35 11.17
N SER A 98 -10.77 3.38 11.03
CA SER A 98 -10.32 2.87 9.73
C SER A 98 -11.45 2.18 8.96
N ILE A 99 -12.30 1.40 9.64
CA ILE A 99 -13.50 0.78 9.04
C ILE A 99 -14.48 1.85 8.58
N GLN A 100 -14.75 2.87 9.38
CA GLN A 100 -15.64 3.97 9.00
C GLN A 100 -15.08 4.75 7.78
N THR A 101 -13.79 5.00 7.77
CA THR A 101 -13.13 5.68 6.66
C THR A 101 -13.17 4.83 5.37
N LEU A 102 -12.98 3.50 5.47
CA LEU A 102 -13.07 2.60 4.33
C LEU A 102 -14.49 2.56 3.75
N ARG A 103 -15.52 2.56 4.59
CA ARG A 103 -16.91 2.65 4.14
C ARG A 103 -17.15 3.90 3.28
N LYS A 104 -16.74 5.08 3.79
CA LYS A 104 -16.83 6.34 3.05
C LYS A 104 -16.04 6.29 1.74
N LEU A 105 -14.84 5.72 1.74
CA LEU A 105 -14.07 5.53 0.52
C LEU A 105 -14.84 4.65 -0.49
N SER A 106 -15.44 3.55 -0.01
CA SER A 106 -16.19 2.62 -0.87
C SER A 106 -17.45 3.25 -1.48
N GLU A 107 -18.13 4.14 -0.73
CA GLU A 107 -19.26 4.93 -1.23
C GLU A 107 -18.85 5.88 -2.37
N ILE A 108 -17.62 6.42 -2.30
CA ILE A 108 -17.11 7.34 -3.34
C ILE A 108 -16.63 6.60 -4.58
N VAL A 109 -15.86 5.52 -4.42
CA VAL A 109 -15.12 4.91 -5.55
C VAL A 109 -15.69 3.56 -6.00
N GLY A 110 -16.58 2.96 -5.21
CA GLY A 110 -17.10 1.62 -5.44
C GLY A 110 -16.19 0.53 -4.87
N ARG A 111 -16.82 -0.53 -4.32
CA ARG A 111 -16.10 -1.64 -3.64
C ARG A 111 -15.09 -2.36 -4.54
N GLN A 112 -15.35 -2.45 -5.85
CA GLN A 112 -14.50 -3.14 -6.83
C GLN A 112 -13.11 -2.50 -6.98
N ARG A 113 -12.94 -1.24 -6.55
CA ARG A 113 -11.66 -0.52 -6.59
C ARG A 113 -10.88 -0.60 -5.29
N ILE A 114 -11.36 -1.34 -4.28
CA ILE A 114 -10.75 -1.36 -2.94
C ILE A 114 -10.30 -2.77 -2.58
N ALA A 115 -9.02 -2.91 -2.24
CA ALA A 115 -8.48 -4.08 -1.58
C ALA A 115 -8.14 -3.75 -0.13
N TRP A 116 -8.65 -4.54 0.79
CA TRP A 116 -8.19 -4.52 2.17
C TRP A 116 -6.83 -5.22 2.27
N ARG A 117 -5.83 -4.58 2.88
CA ARG A 117 -4.54 -5.19 3.20
C ARG A 117 -4.46 -5.49 4.69
N TYR A 118 -4.48 -6.77 5.02
CA TYR A 118 -4.18 -7.29 6.35
C TYR A 118 -2.72 -7.70 6.39
N ASP A 119 -1.83 -6.72 6.32
CA ASP A 119 -0.44 -6.91 5.91
C ASP A 119 0.51 -5.93 6.64
N PRO A 120 1.54 -6.47 7.34
CA PRO A 120 1.89 -7.87 7.52
C PRO A 120 1.21 -8.51 8.75
N ILE A 121 1.20 -9.86 8.81
CA ILE A 121 0.89 -10.63 10.02
C ILE A 121 2.22 -10.91 10.74
N LEU A 122 2.31 -10.56 12.02
CA LEU A 122 3.41 -10.89 12.93
C LEU A 122 2.86 -11.43 14.25
N LEU A 123 3.64 -12.27 14.93
CA LEU A 123 3.25 -12.83 16.21
C LEU A 123 4.09 -12.24 17.34
N THR A 124 3.45 -12.04 18.49
CA THR A 124 4.04 -11.74 19.78
C THR A 124 3.23 -12.48 20.85
N GLU A 125 3.58 -12.37 22.12
CA GLU A 125 2.76 -12.89 23.24
C GLU A 125 1.33 -12.31 23.21
N LYS A 126 1.18 -11.05 22.81
CA LYS A 126 -0.12 -10.36 22.69
C LYS A 126 -0.86 -10.71 21.38
N TYR A 127 -0.15 -10.68 20.27
CA TYR A 127 -0.71 -10.88 18.93
C TYR A 127 -0.51 -12.32 18.50
N THR A 128 -1.29 -13.22 19.10
CA THR A 128 -1.26 -14.68 18.84
C THR A 128 -2.03 -15.06 17.57
N VAL A 129 -1.91 -16.30 17.12
CA VAL A 129 -2.73 -16.87 16.03
C VAL A 129 -4.22 -16.68 16.31
N SER A 130 -4.68 -17.01 17.52
CA SER A 130 -6.09 -16.86 17.93
C SER A 130 -6.54 -15.41 17.85
N TYR A 131 -5.75 -14.48 18.41
CA TYR A 131 -6.02 -13.05 18.38
C TYR A 131 -6.19 -12.53 16.93
N HIS A 132 -5.30 -12.96 16.03
CA HIS A 132 -5.39 -12.58 14.62
C HIS A 132 -6.67 -13.10 13.97
N LEU A 133 -7.04 -14.35 14.20
CA LEU A 133 -8.24 -14.94 13.60
C LEU A 133 -9.53 -14.30 14.13
N GLU A 134 -9.62 -14.06 15.43
CA GLU A 134 -10.77 -13.38 16.04
C GLU A 134 -10.92 -11.94 15.53
N THR A 135 -9.82 -11.18 15.52
CA THR A 135 -9.80 -9.80 15.04
C THR A 135 -10.11 -9.74 13.54
N PHE A 136 -9.51 -10.63 12.74
CA PHE A 136 -9.78 -10.72 11.31
C PHE A 136 -11.25 -11.04 11.02
N ALA A 137 -11.87 -11.98 11.76
CA ALA A 137 -13.28 -12.33 11.59
C ALA A 137 -14.21 -11.13 11.88
N ARG A 138 -13.91 -10.37 12.95
CA ARG A 138 -14.66 -9.14 13.29
C ARG A 138 -14.53 -8.09 12.19
N MET A 139 -13.32 -7.87 11.68
CA MET A 139 -13.07 -6.91 10.61
C MET A 139 -13.68 -7.37 9.29
N ALA A 140 -13.53 -8.64 8.92
CA ALA A 140 -14.11 -9.22 7.71
C ALA A 140 -15.64 -9.05 7.67
N LYS A 141 -16.33 -9.32 8.78
CA LYS A 141 -17.78 -9.07 8.91
C LYS A 141 -18.15 -7.62 8.61
N ALA A 142 -17.32 -6.66 9.07
CA ALA A 142 -17.59 -5.23 8.89
C ALA A 142 -17.20 -4.71 7.50
N LEU A 143 -16.18 -5.30 6.86
CA LEU A 143 -15.58 -4.80 5.63
C LEU A 143 -16.08 -5.49 4.36
N ALA A 144 -16.59 -6.72 4.45
CA ALA A 144 -16.98 -7.51 3.27
C ALA A 144 -17.89 -6.80 2.27
N PRO A 145 -18.89 -5.97 2.67
CA PRO A 145 -19.72 -5.24 1.72
C PRO A 145 -18.99 -4.16 0.94
N TYR A 146 -17.83 -3.71 1.40
CA TYR A 146 -17.15 -2.49 0.97
C TYR A 146 -15.84 -2.72 0.23
N ILE A 147 -15.42 -3.98 0.06
CA ILE A 147 -14.14 -4.36 -0.56
C ILE A 147 -14.33 -5.40 -1.66
N ASP A 148 -13.38 -5.44 -2.60
CA ASP A 148 -13.29 -6.48 -3.61
C ASP A 148 -12.64 -7.74 -3.05
N ARG A 149 -11.55 -7.57 -2.28
CA ARG A 149 -10.73 -8.67 -1.76
C ARG A 149 -9.91 -8.26 -0.55
N CYS A 150 -9.27 -9.26 0.08
CA CYS A 150 -8.27 -9.05 1.12
C CYS A 150 -6.92 -9.64 0.71
N ILE A 151 -5.86 -8.92 1.01
CA ILE A 151 -4.47 -9.33 0.76
C ILE A 151 -3.76 -9.41 2.09
N PHE A 152 -3.07 -10.52 2.36
CA PHE A 152 -2.21 -10.63 3.53
C PHE A 152 -0.79 -11.05 3.17
N SER A 153 0.16 -10.78 4.04
CA SER A 153 1.51 -11.37 4.03
C SER A 153 1.97 -11.64 5.46
N PHE A 154 2.99 -12.47 5.60
CA PHE A 154 3.69 -12.62 6.87
C PHE A 154 4.85 -11.63 6.93
N VAL A 155 5.18 -11.18 8.14
CA VAL A 155 6.29 -10.23 8.35
C VAL A 155 7.60 -10.78 7.81
N GLU A 156 8.33 -9.95 7.07
CA GLU A 156 9.71 -10.23 6.68
C GLU A 156 10.65 -9.65 7.73
N MET A 157 11.55 -10.50 8.25
CA MET A 157 12.50 -10.09 9.29
C MET A 157 13.70 -9.38 8.67
N TYR A 158 13.66 -8.06 8.70
CA TYR A 158 14.81 -7.20 8.40
C TYR A 158 15.55 -6.87 9.71
N LYS A 159 16.85 -6.63 9.66
CA LYS A 159 17.65 -6.26 10.85
C LYS A 159 17.01 -5.18 11.72
N LYS A 160 16.39 -4.18 11.11
CA LYS A 160 15.69 -3.12 11.86
C LYS A 160 14.39 -3.58 12.53
N VAL A 161 13.70 -4.56 11.98
CA VAL A 161 12.51 -5.14 12.61
C VAL A 161 12.91 -5.92 13.83
N GLU A 162 13.99 -6.69 13.77
CA GLU A 162 14.58 -7.40 14.92
C GLU A 162 14.96 -6.42 16.04
N VAL A 163 15.51 -5.25 15.68
CA VAL A 163 15.88 -4.21 16.66
C VAL A 163 14.66 -3.49 17.23
N ASN A 164 13.67 -3.15 16.39
CA ASN A 164 12.51 -2.37 16.81
C ASN A 164 11.44 -3.21 17.52
N MET A 165 11.44 -4.51 17.30
CA MET A 165 10.46 -5.46 17.84
C MET A 165 11.14 -6.78 18.24
N PRO A 166 12.00 -6.75 19.28
CA PRO A 166 12.67 -7.96 19.78
C PRO A 166 11.68 -8.99 20.33
N GLU A 167 10.44 -8.56 20.64
CA GLU A 167 9.34 -9.40 21.11
C GLU A 167 8.66 -10.22 20.00
N ILE A 168 9.07 -10.08 18.72
CA ILE A 168 8.48 -10.86 17.63
C ILE A 168 8.80 -12.35 17.80
N ILE A 169 7.75 -13.15 17.76
CA ILE A 169 7.83 -14.61 17.68
C ILE A 169 7.84 -15.00 16.19
N LEU A 170 8.89 -15.69 15.77
CA LEU A 170 9.00 -16.14 14.38
C LEU A 170 7.88 -17.15 14.05
N LEU A 171 7.12 -16.85 13.00
CA LEU A 171 6.05 -17.74 12.56
C LEU A 171 6.60 -19.10 12.10
N SER A 172 6.22 -20.16 12.79
CA SER A 172 6.49 -21.52 12.38
C SER A 172 5.66 -21.90 11.14
N LYS A 173 5.99 -23.03 10.51
CA LYS A 173 5.17 -23.60 9.43
C LYS A 173 3.75 -23.93 9.92
N THR A 174 3.61 -24.34 11.17
CA THR A 174 2.33 -24.65 11.80
C THR A 174 1.48 -23.38 11.98
N ASP A 175 2.07 -22.29 12.47
CA ASP A 175 1.38 -21.01 12.65
C ASP A 175 0.89 -20.45 11.30
N LYS A 176 1.74 -20.46 10.28
CA LYS A 176 1.39 -20.03 8.92
C LYS A 176 0.25 -20.85 8.33
N LYS A 177 0.25 -22.18 8.57
CA LYS A 177 -0.81 -23.06 8.14
C LYS A 177 -2.12 -22.75 8.88
N ALA A 178 -2.09 -22.61 10.20
CA ALA A 178 -3.28 -22.31 11.01
C ALA A 178 -3.89 -20.96 10.62
N LEU A 179 -3.05 -19.93 10.46
CA LEU A 179 -3.49 -18.61 9.97
C LEU A 179 -4.11 -18.72 8.58
N ALA A 180 -3.43 -19.33 7.61
CA ALA A 180 -3.96 -19.45 6.26
C ALA A 180 -5.31 -20.19 6.21
N GLN A 181 -5.42 -21.32 6.95
CA GLN A 181 -6.67 -22.07 7.06
C GLN A 181 -7.80 -21.23 7.68
N GLY A 182 -7.53 -20.55 8.80
CA GLY A 182 -8.53 -19.71 9.46
C GLY A 182 -8.95 -18.52 8.62
N LEU A 183 -7.99 -17.82 7.99
CA LEU A 183 -8.28 -16.70 7.09
C LEU A 183 -9.13 -17.15 5.89
N GLY A 184 -8.82 -18.31 5.30
CA GLY A 184 -9.60 -18.87 4.20
C GLY A 184 -11.04 -19.17 4.61
N LEU A 185 -11.25 -19.87 5.73
CA LEU A 185 -12.59 -20.18 6.27
C LEU A 185 -13.39 -18.89 6.55
N ILE A 186 -12.75 -17.85 7.09
CA ILE A 186 -13.40 -16.56 7.33
C ILE A 186 -13.71 -15.87 5.99
N GLY A 187 -12.79 -15.92 5.02
CA GLY A 187 -13.02 -15.41 3.68
C GLY A 187 -14.23 -16.02 3.01
N ASP A 188 -14.32 -17.34 3.02
CA ASP A 188 -15.47 -18.10 2.47
C ASP A 188 -16.77 -17.71 3.18
N LYS A 189 -16.75 -17.62 4.51
CA LYS A 189 -17.93 -17.24 5.31
C LYS A 189 -18.51 -15.87 4.94
N TYR A 190 -17.65 -14.90 4.60
CA TYR A 190 -18.05 -13.52 4.30
C TYR A 190 -17.99 -13.17 2.81
N GLY A 191 -17.67 -14.14 1.94
CA GLY A 191 -17.57 -13.92 0.50
C GLY A 191 -16.41 -12.99 0.11
N ILE A 192 -15.31 -13.04 0.85
CA ILE A 192 -14.11 -12.23 0.58
C ILE A 192 -13.08 -13.07 -0.15
N TYR A 193 -12.66 -12.62 -1.33
CA TYR A 193 -11.53 -13.22 -2.05
C TYR A 193 -10.23 -12.96 -1.30
N ILE A 194 -9.60 -14.02 -0.76
CA ILE A 194 -8.35 -13.90 0.02
C ILE A 194 -7.15 -14.26 -0.86
N GLN A 195 -6.11 -13.42 -0.84
CA GLN A 195 -4.86 -13.69 -1.55
C GLN A 195 -3.62 -13.37 -0.72
N THR A 196 -2.50 -13.97 -1.08
CA THR A 196 -1.18 -13.64 -0.52
C THR A 196 -0.41 -12.67 -1.42
N CYS A 197 0.54 -11.95 -0.85
CA CYS A 197 1.52 -11.16 -1.58
C CYS A 197 2.93 -11.43 -1.05
N GLY A 198 3.84 -11.88 -1.91
CA GLY A 198 5.24 -12.09 -1.55
C GLY A 198 5.48 -13.14 -0.47
N THR A 199 4.57 -14.09 -0.30
CA THR A 199 4.63 -15.12 0.74
C THR A 199 5.10 -16.43 0.14
N ASN A 200 6.13 -17.02 0.73
CA ASN A 200 6.59 -18.36 0.38
C ASN A 200 5.62 -19.40 0.96
N GLY A 201 5.16 -20.33 0.14
CA GLY A 201 4.26 -21.42 0.50
C GLY A 201 3.01 -21.48 -0.36
N ASP A 202 2.47 -22.66 -0.51
CA ASP A 202 1.20 -22.91 -1.19
C ASP A 202 0.09 -23.05 -0.15
N TYR A 203 -0.89 -22.14 -0.22
CA TYR A 203 -2.07 -22.09 0.65
C TYR A 203 -3.37 -22.27 -0.15
N THR A 204 -3.29 -22.67 -1.43
CA THR A 204 -4.46 -22.79 -2.33
C THR A 204 -5.53 -23.75 -1.79
N ARG A 205 -5.11 -24.83 -1.13
CA ARG A 205 -6.03 -25.78 -0.47
C ARG A 205 -6.89 -25.18 0.65
N TYR A 206 -6.57 -23.96 1.09
CA TYR A 206 -7.35 -23.20 2.11
C TYR A 206 -8.17 -22.07 1.49
N GLY A 207 -8.36 -22.07 0.16
CA GLY A 207 -9.06 -20.99 -0.53
C GLY A 207 -8.25 -19.70 -0.64
N ILE A 208 -6.93 -19.77 -0.41
CA ILE A 208 -6.03 -18.62 -0.55
C ILE A 208 -5.42 -18.60 -1.96
N HIS A 209 -5.57 -17.51 -2.66
CA HIS A 209 -5.12 -17.39 -4.04
C HIS A 209 -3.68 -16.83 -4.11
N PRO A 210 -2.72 -17.55 -4.73
CA PRO A 210 -1.40 -17.00 -4.99
C PRO A 210 -1.51 -15.99 -6.14
N SER A 211 -1.16 -14.72 -5.89
CA SER A 211 -1.23 -13.67 -6.92
C SER A 211 -0.29 -12.53 -6.59
N GLY A 212 0.00 -11.69 -7.61
CA GLY A 212 0.53 -10.35 -7.36
C GLY A 212 -0.55 -9.47 -6.74
N CYS A 213 -0.18 -8.62 -5.80
CA CYS A 213 -1.15 -7.66 -5.27
C CYS A 213 -1.60 -6.66 -6.35
N THR A 214 -0.72 -6.30 -7.27
CA THR A 214 -1.00 -5.40 -8.40
C THR A 214 -0.89 -6.16 -9.71
N MET A 215 -2.03 -6.46 -10.33
CA MET A 215 -2.14 -7.20 -11.58
C MET A 215 -3.04 -6.44 -12.57
N LEU A 216 -2.75 -6.56 -13.88
CA LEU A 216 -3.50 -5.83 -14.90
C LEU A 216 -4.98 -6.26 -15.00
N ASP A 217 -5.27 -7.55 -14.83
CA ASP A 217 -6.63 -8.08 -14.81
C ASP A 217 -7.47 -7.51 -13.66
N ILE A 218 -6.85 -7.33 -12.50
CA ILE A 218 -7.47 -6.74 -11.32
C ILE A 218 -7.80 -5.26 -11.56
N LEU A 219 -6.80 -4.50 -12.02
CA LEU A 219 -6.97 -3.07 -12.32
C LEU A 219 -7.96 -2.87 -13.46
N GLY A 220 -7.95 -3.77 -14.46
CA GLY A 220 -8.86 -3.76 -15.58
C GLY A 220 -10.31 -3.96 -15.16
N ARG A 221 -10.60 -5.02 -14.41
CA ARG A 221 -11.95 -5.27 -13.87
C ARG A 221 -12.45 -4.15 -12.97
N ALA A 222 -11.58 -3.59 -12.14
CA ALA A 222 -11.93 -2.54 -11.21
C ALA A 222 -12.33 -1.22 -11.90
N ASN A 223 -11.84 -0.97 -13.11
CA ASN A 223 -12.02 0.27 -13.85
C ASN A 223 -12.72 0.11 -15.21
N ASP A 224 -13.17 -1.11 -15.53
CA ASP A 224 -13.80 -1.46 -16.82
C ASP A 224 -12.93 -1.10 -18.03
N ILE A 225 -11.65 -1.48 -17.95
CA ILE A 225 -10.66 -1.26 -19.01
C ILE A 225 -9.93 -2.54 -19.37
N VAL A 226 -9.53 -2.66 -20.64
CA VAL A 226 -8.73 -3.77 -21.13
C VAL A 226 -7.27 -3.35 -21.24
N PHE A 227 -6.41 -4.06 -20.52
CA PHE A 227 -4.97 -3.90 -20.64
C PHE A 227 -4.37 -4.95 -21.57
N LYS A 228 -3.39 -4.55 -22.37
CA LYS A 228 -2.57 -5.47 -23.15
C LYS A 228 -1.60 -6.19 -22.23
N THR A 229 -1.69 -7.52 -22.20
CA THR A 229 -0.73 -8.34 -21.45
C THR A 229 0.67 -8.21 -22.06
N ARG A 230 1.66 -7.92 -21.21
CA ARG A 230 3.07 -7.86 -21.60
C ARG A 230 3.90 -8.70 -20.63
N LYS A 231 4.96 -9.33 -21.15
CA LYS A 231 5.99 -9.93 -20.29
C LYS A 231 6.60 -8.84 -19.41
N HIS A 232 6.62 -9.05 -18.12
CA HIS A 232 7.23 -8.14 -17.16
C HIS A 232 8.04 -8.93 -16.13
N LYS A 233 9.02 -8.27 -15.54
CA LYS A 233 9.71 -8.77 -14.36
C LYS A 233 8.91 -8.32 -13.14
N GLY A 234 8.78 -9.20 -12.14
CA GLY A 234 8.23 -8.80 -10.83
C GLY A 234 9.05 -7.67 -10.21
N MET A 235 8.47 -6.96 -9.25
CA MET A 235 9.13 -5.83 -8.55
C MET A 235 10.31 -6.29 -7.67
N ARG A 236 10.29 -7.53 -7.21
CA ARG A 236 11.33 -8.20 -6.43
C ARG A 236 11.26 -9.72 -6.66
N GLN A 237 12.26 -10.45 -6.19
CA GLN A 237 12.26 -11.92 -6.27
C GLN A 237 10.99 -12.48 -5.60
N GLY A 238 10.31 -13.41 -6.26
CA GLY A 238 9.04 -14.00 -5.81
C GLY A 238 7.81 -13.09 -5.91
N CYS A 239 7.93 -11.88 -6.47
CA CYS A 239 6.82 -10.97 -6.69
C CYS A 239 6.22 -11.16 -8.09
N HIS A 240 4.90 -11.32 -8.17
CA HIS A 240 4.14 -11.43 -9.42
C HIS A 240 3.46 -10.11 -9.85
N CYS A 241 3.69 -9.02 -9.11
CA CYS A 241 3.09 -7.72 -9.42
C CYS A 241 3.61 -7.14 -10.73
N ILE A 242 2.71 -6.45 -11.45
CA ILE A 242 3.10 -5.63 -12.61
C ILE A 242 4.06 -4.52 -12.18
N GLU A 243 4.98 -4.15 -13.05
CA GLU A 243 5.87 -3.01 -12.82
C GLU A 243 5.06 -1.71 -12.63
N ASN A 244 5.43 -0.95 -11.62
CA ASN A 244 4.84 0.35 -11.33
C ASN A 244 5.92 1.36 -10.92
N ARG A 245 5.57 2.65 -10.94
CA ARG A 245 6.46 3.74 -10.57
C ARG A 245 5.96 4.38 -9.29
N ASP A 246 6.73 4.29 -8.23
CA ASP A 246 6.41 4.91 -6.95
C ASP A 246 7.01 6.32 -6.86
N ILE A 247 6.19 7.27 -6.43
CA ILE A 247 6.57 8.70 -6.29
C ILE A 247 6.88 9.12 -4.86
N GLY A 248 6.76 8.20 -3.89
CA GLY A 248 7.13 8.46 -2.50
C GLY A 248 8.64 8.54 -2.27
N ALA A 249 9.03 8.85 -1.06
CA ALA A 249 10.41 8.85 -0.60
C ALA A 249 10.56 8.03 0.69
N TYR A 250 11.72 7.39 0.88
CA TYR A 250 12.04 6.73 2.13
C TYR A 250 12.23 7.73 3.27
N ASP A 251 12.08 7.28 4.51
CA ASP A 251 12.23 8.10 5.71
C ASP A 251 11.34 9.35 5.72
N THR A 252 10.07 9.22 5.31
CA THR A 252 9.13 10.34 5.27
C THR A 252 7.77 10.03 5.90
N CYS A 253 7.48 8.79 6.31
CA CYS A 253 6.19 8.43 6.88
C CYS A 253 6.17 8.56 8.41
N PRO A 254 5.37 9.47 9.00
CA PRO A 254 5.28 9.66 10.45
C PRO A 254 4.51 8.57 11.20
N ASN A 255 3.91 7.58 10.55
CA ASN A 255 3.11 6.52 11.21
C ASN A 255 3.87 5.77 12.32
N GLY A 256 5.19 5.65 12.20
CA GLY A 256 6.01 4.99 13.23
C GLY A 256 5.79 3.49 13.37
N CYS A 257 5.20 2.81 12.37
CA CYS A 257 5.00 1.37 12.39
C CYS A 257 6.35 0.66 12.62
N LYS A 258 6.48 -0.09 13.70
CA LYS A 258 7.75 -0.68 14.15
C LYS A 258 8.34 -1.68 13.15
N TYR A 259 7.50 -2.38 12.40
CA TYR A 259 7.89 -3.34 11.35
C TYR A 259 8.15 -2.71 9.98
N CYS A 260 8.01 -1.38 9.83
CA CYS A 260 8.05 -0.73 8.53
C CYS A 260 9.44 -0.81 7.87
N TYR A 261 9.48 -1.24 6.62
CA TYR A 261 10.72 -1.28 5.83
C TYR A 261 11.13 0.09 5.27
N ALA A 262 10.18 1.05 5.16
CA ALA A 262 10.40 2.28 4.43
C ALA A 262 11.11 3.39 5.23
N ASN A 263 11.06 3.33 6.55
CA ASN A 263 11.77 4.27 7.41
C ASN A 263 13.02 3.65 8.04
N LYS A 264 14.14 4.34 8.07
CA LYS A 264 15.32 3.93 8.85
C LYS A 264 15.05 4.09 10.35
N ASN A 265 14.52 5.25 10.73
CA ASN A 265 14.03 5.52 12.07
C ASN A 265 12.92 6.59 12.04
N LEU A 266 12.14 6.64 13.10
CA LEU A 266 11.02 7.58 13.20
C LEU A 266 11.47 9.03 13.30
N CYS A 267 12.57 9.33 14.02
CA CYS A 267 13.07 10.71 14.17
C CYS A 267 13.39 11.32 12.81
N LYS A 268 14.06 10.56 11.92
CA LYS A 268 14.38 11.02 10.58
C LYS A 268 13.13 11.23 9.73
N ALA A 269 12.15 10.34 9.83
CA ALA A 269 10.89 10.49 9.12
C ALA A 269 10.11 11.73 9.59
N MET A 270 10.09 12.00 10.89
CA MET A 270 9.45 13.20 11.47
C MET A 270 10.17 14.49 11.06
N GLU A 271 11.50 14.49 11.06
CA GLU A 271 12.29 15.63 10.57
C GLU A 271 11.98 15.93 9.10
N ASN A 272 12.02 14.89 8.25
CA ASN A 272 11.71 15.03 6.84
C ASN A 272 10.27 15.49 6.59
N PHE A 273 9.31 14.99 7.36
CA PHE A 273 7.92 15.44 7.29
C PHE A 273 7.78 16.93 7.69
N LYS A 274 8.46 17.35 8.74
CA LYS A 274 8.46 18.75 9.20
C LYS A 274 9.05 19.71 8.17
N ASN A 275 10.04 19.25 7.40
CA ASN A 275 10.71 20.01 6.36
C ASN A 275 10.06 19.83 4.96
N HIS A 276 8.90 19.18 4.89
CA HIS A 276 8.17 19.02 3.63
C HIS A 276 7.55 20.34 3.18
N ASP A 277 7.71 20.66 1.88
CA ASP A 277 7.02 21.76 1.21
C ASP A 277 6.03 21.23 0.17
N PRO A 278 4.71 21.44 0.35
CA PRO A 278 3.72 21.01 -0.63
C PRO A 278 3.85 21.67 -2.01
N ALA A 279 4.59 22.77 -2.12
CA ALA A 279 4.82 23.47 -3.39
C ALA A 279 5.96 22.82 -4.20
N SER A 280 6.89 22.10 -3.54
CA SER A 280 7.99 21.44 -4.23
C SER A 280 7.47 20.33 -5.18
N PRO A 281 8.04 20.18 -6.40
CA PRO A 281 7.72 19.04 -7.24
C PRO A 281 8.30 17.71 -6.72
N LEU A 282 9.25 17.74 -5.80
CA LEU A 282 9.77 16.60 -5.04
C LEU A 282 8.99 16.43 -3.72
N LEU A 283 8.75 15.19 -3.28
CA LEU A 283 8.17 14.95 -1.96
C LEU A 283 9.07 15.46 -0.84
N LEU A 284 10.38 15.42 -1.02
CA LEU A 284 11.36 15.88 -0.04
C LEU A 284 12.41 16.77 -0.69
N GLY A 285 12.53 17.99 -0.16
CA GLY A 285 13.49 19.00 -0.59
C GLY A 285 13.23 19.56 -1.98
N TYR A 286 14.28 20.05 -2.61
CA TYR A 286 14.24 20.74 -3.91
C TYR A 286 15.27 20.18 -4.86
N VAL A 287 15.19 20.55 -6.15
CA VAL A 287 16.24 20.33 -7.13
C VAL A 287 17.45 21.19 -6.73
N ARG A 288 18.63 20.61 -6.75
CA ARG A 288 19.89 21.22 -6.30
C ARG A 288 20.83 21.44 -7.49
N PRO A 289 21.77 22.36 -7.40
CA PRO A 289 22.88 22.42 -8.34
C PRO A 289 23.58 21.03 -8.43
N GLY A 290 23.79 20.54 -9.65
CA GLY A 290 24.38 19.21 -9.90
C GLY A 290 23.37 18.05 -9.97
N ASP A 291 22.09 18.28 -9.68
CA ASP A 291 21.05 17.27 -9.96
C ASP A 291 20.82 17.14 -11.47
N THR A 292 20.66 15.89 -11.92
CA THR A 292 20.29 15.59 -13.31
C THR A 292 18.83 15.14 -13.36
N ILE A 293 18.00 15.87 -14.11
CA ILE A 293 16.60 15.53 -14.33
C ILE A 293 16.47 14.79 -15.66
N VAL A 294 15.91 13.58 -15.63
CA VAL A 294 15.64 12.78 -16.82
C VAL A 294 14.14 12.50 -16.94
N GLN A 295 13.64 12.44 -18.18
CA GLN A 295 12.26 12.04 -18.42
C GLN A 295 12.09 10.54 -18.12
N GLY A 296 11.10 10.21 -17.31
CA GLY A 296 10.77 8.83 -16.95
C GLY A 296 10.19 8.05 -18.13
N VAL A 297 10.55 6.79 -18.23
CA VAL A 297 9.92 5.88 -19.22
C VAL A 297 8.53 5.50 -18.72
N GLN A 298 7.50 5.97 -19.41
CA GLN A 298 6.09 5.79 -19.08
C GLN A 298 5.40 4.92 -20.14
N LYS A 299 5.73 3.62 -20.14
CA LYS A 299 5.09 2.65 -21.04
C LYS A 299 3.63 2.44 -20.67
N SER A 300 2.73 2.62 -21.62
CA SER A 300 1.32 2.29 -21.45
C SER A 300 1.09 0.78 -21.58
N PHE A 301 0.13 0.27 -20.81
CA PHE A 301 -0.41 -1.09 -20.88
C PHE A 301 -1.77 -1.16 -21.62
N ARG A 302 -2.23 -0.03 -22.14
CA ARG A 302 -3.44 0.06 -22.99
C ARG A 302 -3.13 -0.23 -24.44
#